data_75d45613584adcb7c9a182fafe8b6bf2
#
_entry.id   75d45613584adcb7c9a182fafe8b6bf2
#
_cell.length_a   1.000
_cell.length_b   1.000
_cell.length_c   1.000
_cell.angle_alpha   90.00
_cell.angle_beta   90.00
_cell.angle_gamma   90.00
#
_symmetry.space_group_name_H-M   'P 1'
#
loop_
_entity.id
_entity.type
_entity.pdbx_description
1 polymer ?
#
loop_
_entity_poly.entity_id
_entity_poly.type
_entity_poly.pdbx_seq_one_letter_code
_entity_poly.pdbx_strand_id
1 'polypeptide(L)'
;MECENLNGKTIVAIGDSLFRGNKDCKGNTWLEMLAKKHNMTLYNHGINGNTVAIRPAGVNESSVPMCIRYADMEEGADYVVVLGGANDKRLNVPLGEVDSTDPHEFCGALNIMIDGLSEKYPKARMLFMTNYDRRRNPNDLGLCDIDYVLAMEKVCRNRSVPCFNNYYNSGISFSNKAHLAWMDEGIVRGEASNRHFSAEAYEWLMPRYEHALAAL
;
A
#
# COMPACT_ATOMS: atom_id res chain seq x y z
N MET A 1 -6.99 -23.79 -7.62
CA MET A 1 -5.94 -24.11 -6.63
C MET A 1 -6.36 -23.42 -5.36
N GLU A 2 -6.69 -24.16 -4.31
CA GLU A 2 -7.05 -23.56 -3.03
C GLU A 2 -5.78 -23.04 -2.35
N CYS A 3 -5.82 -21.80 -1.84
CA CYS A 3 -4.69 -21.18 -1.16
C CYS A 3 -4.67 -21.64 0.32
N GLU A 4 -4.55 -22.96 0.54
CA GLU A 4 -4.60 -23.57 1.88
C GLU A 4 -3.55 -23.02 2.86
N ASN A 5 -2.44 -22.49 2.33
CA ASN A 5 -1.37 -21.90 3.12
C ASN A 5 -1.75 -20.59 3.83
N LEU A 6 -2.89 -19.97 3.47
CA LEU A 6 -3.40 -18.76 4.11
C LEU A 6 -4.35 -19.07 5.28
N ASN A 7 -4.92 -20.28 5.34
CA ASN A 7 -5.97 -20.60 6.30
C ASN A 7 -5.48 -20.53 7.76
N GLY A 8 -6.20 -19.78 8.59
CA GLY A 8 -5.91 -19.60 10.02
C GLY A 8 -4.63 -18.78 10.33
N LYS A 9 -4.02 -18.14 9.34
CA LYS A 9 -2.79 -17.36 9.49
C LYS A 9 -3.04 -15.97 10.05
N THR A 10 -2.01 -15.35 10.61
CA THR A 10 -2.03 -13.95 11.05
C THR A 10 -1.41 -13.05 10.01
N ILE A 11 -2.16 -12.04 9.59
CA ILE A 11 -1.71 -11.00 8.67
C ILE A 11 -1.68 -9.64 9.37
N VAL A 12 -0.56 -8.96 9.32
CA VAL A 12 -0.41 -7.57 9.77
C VAL A 12 -0.20 -6.69 8.55
N ALA A 13 -1.05 -5.69 8.38
CA ALA A 13 -1.04 -4.83 7.20
C ALA A 13 -0.86 -3.37 7.60
N ILE A 14 0.13 -2.68 7.02
CA ILE A 14 0.37 -1.26 7.22
C ILE A 14 0.25 -0.51 5.90
N GLY A 15 -0.55 0.56 5.89
CA GLY A 15 -0.81 1.29 4.65
C GLY A 15 -1.56 2.59 4.86
N ASP A 16 -2.03 3.11 3.74
CA ASP A 16 -2.80 4.34 3.67
C ASP A 16 -4.33 4.09 3.66
N SER A 17 -5.07 5.02 3.07
CA SER A 17 -6.52 4.95 2.95
C SER A 17 -7.04 3.75 2.15
N LEU A 18 -6.23 3.16 1.28
CA LEU A 18 -6.63 1.98 0.50
C LEU A 18 -6.63 0.69 1.34
N PHE A 19 -5.87 0.65 2.43
CA PHE A 19 -5.97 -0.44 3.41
C PHE A 19 -7.05 -0.17 4.45
N ARG A 20 -7.20 1.09 4.89
CA ARG A 20 -8.26 1.45 5.84
C ARG A 20 -9.67 1.27 5.27
N GLY A 21 -9.82 1.46 3.97
CA GLY A 21 -11.11 1.67 3.33
C GLY A 21 -11.67 3.05 3.61
N ASN A 22 -12.53 3.54 2.73
CA ASN A 22 -13.18 4.83 2.84
C ASN A 22 -14.70 4.66 2.82
N LYS A 23 -15.46 5.56 3.44
CA LYS A 23 -16.93 5.53 3.51
C LYS A 23 -17.44 4.12 3.88
N ASP A 24 -18.28 3.53 3.06
CA ASP A 24 -18.91 2.22 3.26
C ASP A 24 -17.91 1.05 3.19
N CYS A 25 -16.72 1.31 2.65
CA CYS A 25 -15.62 0.32 2.59
C CYS A 25 -14.70 0.36 3.80
N LYS A 26 -14.92 1.24 4.79
CA LYS A 26 -14.13 1.27 6.02
C LYS A 26 -14.26 -0.04 6.79
N GLY A 27 -13.14 -0.75 6.96
CA GLY A 27 -13.13 -2.06 7.58
C GLY A 27 -13.78 -3.16 6.71
N ASN A 28 -13.87 -2.94 5.40
CA ASN A 28 -14.39 -3.90 4.43
C ASN A 28 -13.62 -3.77 3.10
N THR A 29 -12.29 -3.82 3.18
CA THR A 29 -11.40 -3.81 2.02
C THR A 29 -11.09 -5.26 1.61
N TRP A 30 -10.25 -5.42 0.61
CA TRP A 30 -9.77 -6.74 0.21
C TRP A 30 -9.08 -7.50 1.37
N LEU A 31 -8.47 -6.79 2.32
CA LEU A 31 -7.82 -7.41 3.50
C LEU A 31 -8.84 -8.11 4.39
N GLU A 32 -9.92 -7.43 4.74
CA GLU A 32 -11.00 -8.02 5.56
C GLU A 32 -11.73 -9.14 4.81
N MET A 33 -11.94 -8.98 3.50
CA MET A 33 -12.53 -10.02 2.65
C MET A 33 -11.66 -11.27 2.61
N LEU A 34 -10.34 -11.11 2.44
CA LEU A 34 -9.37 -12.20 2.45
C LEU A 34 -9.31 -12.88 3.82
N ALA A 35 -9.22 -12.09 4.88
CA ALA A 35 -9.18 -12.60 6.25
C ALA A 35 -10.42 -13.43 6.58
N LYS A 36 -11.60 -12.96 6.19
CA LYS A 36 -12.85 -13.70 6.36
C LYS A 36 -12.86 -14.99 5.53
N LYS A 37 -12.41 -14.95 4.28
CA LYS A 37 -12.36 -16.12 3.39
C LYS A 37 -11.50 -17.26 3.93
N HIS A 38 -10.35 -16.91 4.50
CA HIS A 38 -9.34 -17.87 4.99
C HIS A 38 -9.28 -17.99 6.52
N ASN A 39 -10.29 -17.49 7.23
CA ASN A 39 -10.31 -17.51 8.69
C ASN A 39 -9.01 -16.96 9.32
N MET A 40 -8.44 -15.89 8.73
CA MET A 40 -7.19 -15.28 9.20
C MET A 40 -7.44 -14.30 10.34
N THR A 41 -6.44 -14.14 11.21
CA THR A 41 -6.40 -13.00 12.13
C THR A 41 -5.80 -11.81 11.37
N LEU A 42 -6.55 -10.70 11.27
CA LEU A 42 -6.11 -9.48 10.59
C LEU A 42 -5.90 -8.33 11.58
N TYR A 43 -4.72 -7.72 11.51
CA TYR A 43 -4.41 -6.44 12.13
C TYR A 43 -4.19 -5.41 11.02
N ASN A 44 -5.18 -4.55 10.79
CA ASN A 44 -5.16 -3.57 9.71
C ASN A 44 -4.79 -2.17 10.23
N HIS A 45 -3.55 -1.76 9.98
CA HIS A 45 -3.01 -0.43 10.30
C HIS A 45 -3.11 0.56 9.13
N GLY A 46 -4.18 0.51 8.35
CA GLY A 46 -4.46 1.51 7.33
C GLY A 46 -4.85 2.87 7.94
N ILE A 47 -4.20 3.95 7.54
CA ILE A 47 -4.50 5.32 7.99
C ILE A 47 -4.64 6.26 6.79
N ASN A 48 -5.74 7.04 6.75
CA ASN A 48 -5.97 8.01 5.67
C ASN A 48 -4.84 9.03 5.57
N GLY A 49 -4.39 9.32 4.35
CA GLY A 49 -3.37 10.32 4.10
C GLY A 49 -1.94 9.93 4.55
N ASN A 50 -1.75 8.72 5.07
CA ASN A 50 -0.47 8.31 5.64
C ASN A 50 0.61 8.16 4.56
N THR A 51 1.80 8.65 4.87
CA THR A 51 3.01 8.52 4.06
C THR A 51 3.88 7.37 4.55
N VAL A 52 4.72 6.85 3.68
CA VAL A 52 5.81 5.94 4.06
C VAL A 52 6.87 6.72 4.82
N ALA A 53 7.34 7.83 4.23
CA ALA A 53 8.39 8.68 4.79
C ALA A 53 7.87 9.79 5.71
N ILE A 54 8.77 10.37 6.48
CA ILE A 54 8.52 11.61 7.22
C ILE A 54 8.28 12.73 6.21
N ARG A 55 7.21 13.45 6.39
CA ARG A 55 6.77 14.51 5.49
C ARG A 55 7.67 15.75 5.56
N PRO A 56 7.78 16.52 4.47
CA PRO A 56 8.46 17.81 4.48
C PRO A 56 7.91 18.74 5.55
N ALA A 57 8.76 19.62 6.05
CA ALA A 57 8.40 20.62 7.04
C ALA A 57 7.26 21.53 6.54
N GLY A 58 6.33 21.87 7.44
CA GLY A 58 5.16 22.72 7.12
C GLY A 58 3.95 21.95 6.56
N VAL A 59 4.07 20.66 6.27
CA VAL A 59 2.92 19.81 5.89
C VAL A 59 2.17 19.43 7.17
N ASN A 60 0.99 20.00 7.35
CA ASN A 60 0.15 19.73 8.52
C ASN A 60 -0.70 18.47 8.32
N GLU A 61 -0.13 17.34 8.62
CA GLU A 61 -0.82 16.04 8.65
C GLU A 61 -0.56 15.37 10.00
N SER A 62 -1.60 14.97 10.69
CA SER A 62 -1.51 14.50 12.09
C SER A 62 -1.03 13.05 12.25
N SER A 63 -1.02 12.25 11.17
CA SER A 63 -0.68 10.82 11.27
C SER A 63 0.83 10.58 11.31
N VAL A 64 1.28 9.72 12.21
CA VAL A 64 2.68 9.26 12.27
C VAL A 64 3.00 8.47 10.99
N PRO A 65 4.14 8.73 10.31
CA PRO A 65 4.54 8.03 9.08
C PRO A 65 4.74 6.52 9.29
N MET A 66 4.61 5.75 8.21
CA MET A 66 4.75 4.28 8.30
C MET A 66 6.13 3.85 8.78
N CYS A 67 7.20 4.54 8.35
CA CYS A 67 8.58 4.24 8.75
C CYS A 67 8.88 4.46 10.25
N ILE A 68 7.93 5.02 10.99
CA ILE A 68 8.02 5.16 12.45
C ILE A 68 7.03 4.19 13.12
N ARG A 69 5.75 4.21 12.72
CA ARG A 69 4.68 3.51 13.42
C ARG A 69 4.65 1.99 13.20
N TYR A 70 5.44 1.44 12.27
CA TYR A 70 5.54 -0.01 12.10
C TYR A 70 6.02 -0.70 13.41
N ALA A 71 6.77 0.01 14.24
CA ALA A 71 7.27 -0.49 15.51
C ALA A 71 6.15 -0.85 16.50
N ASP A 72 5.02 -0.16 16.42
CA ASP A 72 3.87 -0.33 17.32
C ASP A 72 2.87 -1.41 16.85
N MET A 73 3.14 -2.09 15.72
CA MET A 73 2.27 -3.15 15.22
C MET A 73 2.35 -4.41 16.08
N GLU A 74 1.30 -5.25 16.03
CA GLU A 74 1.20 -6.50 16.81
C GLU A 74 2.32 -7.47 16.47
N GLU A 75 2.71 -8.29 17.46
CA GLU A 75 3.71 -9.34 17.30
C GLU A 75 3.13 -10.61 16.65
N GLY A 76 3.99 -11.45 16.11
CA GLY A 76 3.63 -12.82 15.74
C GLY A 76 2.94 -12.98 14.40
N ALA A 77 3.18 -12.11 13.42
CA ALA A 77 2.64 -12.22 12.07
C ALA A 77 3.22 -13.40 11.28
N ASP A 78 2.35 -14.09 10.52
CA ASP A 78 2.76 -15.00 9.43
C ASP A 78 3.01 -14.24 8.12
N TYR A 79 2.23 -13.17 7.89
CA TYR A 79 2.31 -12.31 6.72
C TYR A 79 2.36 -10.84 7.13
N VAL A 80 3.23 -10.08 6.49
CA VAL A 80 3.30 -8.61 6.61
C VAL A 80 3.05 -7.99 5.25
N VAL A 81 2.10 -7.07 5.15
CA VAL A 81 1.76 -6.39 3.89
C VAL A 81 1.90 -4.89 4.05
N VAL A 82 2.61 -4.27 3.14
CA VAL A 82 2.87 -2.82 3.12
C VAL A 82 2.33 -2.22 1.83
N LEU A 83 1.56 -1.14 1.91
CA LEU A 83 1.12 -0.37 0.74
C LEU A 83 1.34 1.12 0.97
N GLY A 84 2.03 1.80 0.05
CA GLY A 84 2.30 3.22 0.18
C GLY A 84 2.79 3.90 -1.10
N GLY A 85 3.18 5.17 -0.96
CA GLY A 85 3.76 5.99 -2.02
C GLY A 85 2.80 7.02 -2.63
N ALA A 86 1.48 6.81 -2.54
CA ALA A 86 0.50 7.74 -3.10
C ALA A 86 0.48 9.10 -2.38
N ASN A 87 0.60 9.06 -1.07
CA ASN A 87 0.61 10.27 -0.24
C ASN A 87 2.00 10.90 -0.20
N ASP A 88 3.06 10.10 -0.29
CA ASP A 88 4.42 10.58 -0.44
C ASP A 88 4.54 11.46 -1.69
N LYS A 89 4.05 10.96 -2.83
CA LYS A 89 3.94 11.73 -4.07
C LYS A 89 3.11 13.00 -3.89
N ARG A 90 1.91 12.90 -3.27
CA ARG A 90 0.99 14.03 -3.07
C ARG A 90 1.58 15.13 -2.18
N LEU A 91 2.41 14.76 -1.23
CA LEU A 91 2.98 15.66 -0.22
C LEU A 91 4.45 16.02 -0.49
N ASN A 92 4.90 15.83 -1.73
CA ASN A 92 6.24 16.23 -2.18
C ASN A 92 7.39 15.60 -1.37
N VAL A 93 7.23 14.36 -0.90
CA VAL A 93 8.34 13.62 -0.29
C VAL A 93 9.40 13.35 -1.38
N PRO A 94 10.67 13.72 -1.18
CA PRO A 94 11.71 13.41 -2.15
C PRO A 94 11.95 11.89 -2.24
N LEU A 95 12.40 11.41 -3.41
CA LEU A 95 12.67 9.97 -3.59
C LEU A 95 13.89 9.51 -2.80
N GLY A 96 14.97 10.28 -2.85
CA GLY A 96 16.27 9.86 -2.36
C GLY A 96 16.95 8.80 -3.24
N GLU A 97 18.20 8.48 -2.91
CA GLU A 97 18.91 7.38 -3.53
C GLU A 97 18.38 6.03 -3.05
N VAL A 98 18.55 4.99 -3.84
CA VAL A 98 17.96 3.66 -3.59
C VAL A 98 18.47 3.01 -2.28
N ASP A 99 19.67 3.37 -1.85
CA ASP A 99 20.34 2.92 -0.62
C ASP A 99 20.30 3.95 0.50
N SER A 100 19.53 5.04 0.34
CA SER A 100 19.32 6.04 1.38
C SER A 100 18.83 5.42 2.69
N THR A 101 19.23 6.02 3.80
CA THR A 101 18.74 5.73 5.16
C THR A 101 18.07 6.94 5.81
N ASP A 102 17.82 8.00 5.04
CA ASP A 102 17.11 9.18 5.53
C ASP A 102 15.60 8.92 5.57
N PRO A 103 14.96 8.97 6.77
CA PRO A 103 13.52 8.76 6.90
C PRO A 103 12.67 9.85 6.22
N HIS A 104 13.26 10.97 5.79
CA HIS A 104 12.58 12.04 5.05
C HIS A 104 12.58 11.80 3.54
N GLU A 105 13.25 10.77 3.07
CA GLU A 105 13.26 10.33 1.69
C GLU A 105 12.47 9.02 1.53
N PHE A 106 11.77 8.88 0.42
CA PHE A 106 10.91 7.72 0.20
C PHE A 106 11.67 6.39 0.20
N CYS A 107 12.83 6.34 -0.50
CA CYS A 107 13.69 5.15 -0.51
C CYS A 107 14.29 4.87 0.88
N GLY A 108 14.73 5.91 1.59
CA GLY A 108 15.29 5.78 2.93
C GLY A 108 14.26 5.24 3.92
N ALA A 109 13.04 5.76 3.90
CA ALA A 109 11.95 5.28 4.71
C ALA A 109 11.57 3.82 4.41
N LEU A 110 11.60 3.42 3.12
CA LEU A 110 11.39 2.02 2.73
C LEU A 110 12.48 1.10 3.26
N ASN A 111 13.76 1.50 3.19
CA ASN A 111 14.87 0.74 3.73
C ASN A 111 14.74 0.56 5.24
N ILE A 112 14.41 1.63 5.99
CA ILE A 112 14.15 1.58 7.43
C ILE A 112 13.00 0.60 7.75
N MET A 113 11.90 0.66 6.99
CA MET A 113 10.79 -0.26 7.19
C MET A 113 11.16 -1.71 6.91
N ILE A 114 11.87 -1.98 5.82
CA ILE A 114 12.29 -3.35 5.48
C ILE A 114 13.17 -3.93 6.59
N ASP A 115 14.16 -3.17 7.07
CA ASP A 115 15.04 -3.61 8.15
C ASP A 115 14.25 -3.86 9.44
N GLY A 116 13.48 -2.88 9.88
CA GLY A 116 12.74 -3.00 11.12
C GLY A 116 11.63 -4.06 11.09
N LEU A 117 10.94 -4.24 9.96
CA LEU A 117 9.96 -5.32 9.81
C LEU A 117 10.63 -6.70 9.77
N SER A 118 11.82 -6.80 9.16
CA SER A 118 12.59 -8.05 9.14
C SER A 118 13.08 -8.46 10.54
N GLU A 119 13.48 -7.48 11.35
CA GLU A 119 13.85 -7.71 12.76
C GLU A 119 12.64 -8.08 13.60
N LYS A 120 11.52 -7.37 13.44
CA LYS A 120 10.28 -7.59 14.20
C LYS A 120 9.60 -8.91 13.85
N TYR A 121 9.62 -9.29 12.57
CA TYR A 121 8.92 -10.47 12.05
C TYR A 121 9.85 -11.40 11.26
N PRO A 122 10.87 -12.01 11.90
CA PRO A 122 11.95 -12.73 11.21
C PRO A 122 11.49 -14.01 10.49
N LYS A 123 10.24 -14.44 10.70
CA LYS A 123 9.66 -15.64 10.06
C LYS A 123 8.46 -15.30 9.17
N ALA A 124 8.02 -14.04 9.16
CA ALA A 124 6.89 -13.64 8.34
C ALA A 124 7.28 -13.53 6.87
N ARG A 125 6.32 -13.80 6.01
CA ARG A 125 6.42 -13.53 4.58
C ARG A 125 5.95 -12.10 4.32
N MET A 126 6.79 -11.31 3.67
CA MET A 126 6.52 -9.89 3.42
C MET A 126 6.10 -9.66 1.98
N LEU A 127 5.13 -8.76 1.79
CA LEU A 127 4.72 -8.25 0.48
C LEU A 127 4.63 -6.73 0.55
N PHE A 128 5.47 -6.06 -0.22
CA PHE A 128 5.29 -4.64 -0.50
C PHE A 128 4.41 -4.45 -1.73
N MET A 129 3.55 -3.45 -1.69
CA MET A 129 2.60 -3.15 -2.77
C MET A 129 2.77 -1.71 -3.20
N THR A 130 3.00 -1.49 -4.48
CA THR A 130 3.15 -0.13 -5.02
C THR A 130 1.80 0.59 -5.09
N ASN A 131 1.86 1.90 -5.29
CA ASN A 131 0.68 2.69 -5.66
C ASN A 131 0.16 2.31 -7.06
N TYR A 132 -1.05 2.77 -7.38
CA TYR A 132 -1.72 2.62 -8.68
C TYR A 132 -1.44 3.81 -9.60
N ASP A 133 -1.64 3.62 -10.91
CA ASP A 133 -1.67 4.73 -11.86
C ASP A 133 -2.93 5.59 -11.65
N ARG A 134 -2.79 6.66 -10.90
CA ARG A 134 -3.90 7.57 -10.57
C ARG A 134 -4.08 8.69 -11.58
N ARG A 135 -3.28 8.73 -12.63
CA ARG A 135 -3.31 9.77 -13.67
C ARG A 135 -3.30 11.20 -13.12
N ARG A 136 -2.50 11.42 -12.10
CA ARG A 136 -2.30 12.74 -11.50
C ARG A 136 -1.12 13.45 -12.16
N ASN A 137 -1.21 14.79 -12.24
CA ASN A 137 -0.09 15.62 -12.65
C ASN A 137 1.15 15.38 -11.78
N PRO A 138 2.35 15.68 -12.28
CA PRO A 138 3.55 15.70 -11.45
C PRO A 138 3.34 16.54 -10.18
N ASN A 139 4.03 16.20 -9.12
CA ASN A 139 4.07 17.02 -7.91
C ASN A 139 5.02 18.21 -8.09
N ASP A 140 5.22 19.02 -7.03
CA ASP A 140 6.07 20.22 -7.10
C ASP A 140 7.56 19.91 -7.32
N LEU A 141 7.96 18.64 -7.12
CA LEU A 141 9.30 18.15 -7.45
C LEU A 141 9.40 17.62 -8.89
N GLY A 142 8.33 17.71 -9.69
CA GLY A 142 8.26 17.18 -11.04
C GLY A 142 8.06 15.66 -11.10
N LEU A 143 7.78 14.99 -9.98
CA LEU A 143 7.66 13.53 -9.88
C LEU A 143 6.22 13.06 -10.10
N CYS A 144 6.07 11.98 -10.87
CA CYS A 144 4.81 11.29 -11.14
C CYS A 144 4.58 10.08 -10.23
N ASP A 145 3.38 9.49 -10.27
CA ASP A 145 3.08 8.25 -9.53
C ASP A 145 4.07 7.12 -9.90
N ILE A 146 4.46 7.03 -11.19
CA ILE A 146 5.40 5.99 -11.66
C ILE A 146 6.79 6.09 -11.03
N ASP A 147 7.26 7.29 -10.71
CA ASP A 147 8.60 7.46 -10.11
C ASP A 147 8.67 6.81 -8.73
N TYR A 148 7.62 6.96 -7.91
CA TYR A 148 7.50 6.29 -6.60
C TYR A 148 7.30 4.77 -6.74
N VAL A 149 6.60 4.33 -7.77
CA VAL A 149 6.43 2.90 -8.09
C VAL A 149 7.78 2.25 -8.40
N LEU A 150 8.54 2.84 -9.34
CA LEU A 150 9.85 2.33 -9.73
C LEU A 150 10.88 2.41 -8.58
N ALA A 151 10.82 3.45 -7.75
CA ALA A 151 11.65 3.58 -6.57
C ALA A 151 11.38 2.43 -5.57
N MET A 152 10.11 2.15 -5.24
CA MET A 152 9.75 1.03 -4.36
C MET A 152 10.20 -0.31 -4.94
N GLU A 153 9.96 -0.58 -6.22
CA GLU A 153 10.41 -1.83 -6.85
C GLU A 153 11.94 -1.98 -6.77
N LYS A 154 12.68 -0.90 -7.01
CA LYS A 154 14.14 -0.92 -6.96
C LYS A 154 14.65 -1.19 -5.56
N VAL A 155 14.11 -0.53 -4.53
CA VAL A 155 14.44 -0.79 -3.13
C VAL A 155 14.12 -2.24 -2.76
N CYS A 156 12.91 -2.72 -3.02
CA CYS A 156 12.49 -4.09 -2.72
C CYS A 156 13.39 -5.13 -3.40
N ARG A 157 13.73 -4.90 -4.68
CA ARG A 157 14.64 -5.78 -5.44
C ARG A 157 16.03 -5.83 -4.81
N ASN A 158 16.60 -4.69 -4.43
CA ASN A 158 17.91 -4.63 -3.78
C ASN A 158 17.94 -5.33 -2.41
N ARG A 159 16.78 -5.40 -1.76
CA ARG A 159 16.60 -6.01 -0.44
C ARG A 159 16.04 -7.44 -0.49
N SER A 160 15.86 -8.01 -1.69
CA SER A 160 15.27 -9.34 -1.91
C SER A 160 13.88 -9.50 -1.26
N VAL A 161 13.09 -8.44 -1.25
CA VAL A 161 11.72 -8.43 -0.72
C VAL A 161 10.72 -8.47 -1.88
N PRO A 162 9.72 -9.37 -1.86
CA PRO A 162 8.66 -9.41 -2.86
C PRO A 162 7.89 -8.09 -2.95
N CYS A 163 7.65 -7.64 -4.19
CA CYS A 163 6.90 -6.42 -4.48
C CYS A 163 5.81 -6.69 -5.50
N PHE A 164 4.55 -6.44 -5.16
CA PHE A 164 3.44 -6.47 -6.08
C PHE A 164 3.24 -5.08 -6.71
N ASN A 165 3.47 -4.99 -8.01
CA ASN A 165 3.32 -3.74 -8.74
C ASN A 165 1.85 -3.52 -9.11
N ASN A 166 1.13 -2.70 -8.32
CA ASN A 166 -0.25 -2.34 -8.57
C ASN A 166 -0.41 -1.46 -9.81
N TYR A 167 0.59 -0.67 -10.16
CA TYR A 167 0.56 0.23 -11.30
C TYR A 167 0.38 -0.54 -12.62
N TYR A 168 1.08 -1.67 -12.75
CA TYR A 168 1.01 -2.49 -13.96
C TYR A 168 0.08 -3.71 -13.84
N ASN A 169 -0.07 -4.27 -12.63
CA ASN A 169 -0.66 -5.61 -12.46
C ASN A 169 -2.02 -5.60 -11.75
N SER A 170 -2.50 -4.47 -11.24
CA SER A 170 -3.83 -4.41 -10.59
C SER A 170 -4.97 -4.73 -11.57
N GLY A 171 -4.78 -4.42 -12.86
CA GLY A 171 -5.83 -4.49 -13.87
C GLY A 171 -6.85 -3.34 -13.77
N ILE A 172 -6.70 -2.42 -12.80
CA ILE A 172 -7.50 -1.20 -12.73
C ILE A 172 -6.74 -0.06 -13.42
N SER A 173 -7.38 0.57 -14.40
CA SER A 173 -6.85 1.73 -15.10
C SER A 173 -7.75 2.93 -14.90
N PHE A 174 -7.21 4.01 -14.35
CA PHE A 174 -7.92 5.28 -14.17
C PHE A 174 -8.15 6.05 -15.50
N SER A 175 -7.64 5.55 -16.61
CA SER A 175 -7.99 6.03 -17.96
C SER A 175 -9.18 5.28 -18.58
N ASN A 176 -9.62 4.18 -17.99
CA ASN A 176 -10.78 3.42 -18.43
C ASN A 176 -12.04 3.89 -17.72
N LYS A 177 -13.01 4.44 -18.48
CA LYS A 177 -14.27 4.94 -17.91
C LYS A 177 -15.06 3.89 -17.13
N ALA A 178 -15.01 2.61 -17.54
CA ALA A 178 -15.65 1.53 -16.80
C ALA A 178 -15.02 1.33 -15.41
N HIS A 179 -13.70 1.45 -15.30
CA HIS A 179 -13.00 1.34 -14.02
C HIS A 179 -13.20 2.57 -13.12
N LEU A 180 -13.45 3.76 -13.70
CA LEU A 180 -13.77 4.93 -12.89
C LEU A 180 -15.09 4.80 -12.14
N ALA A 181 -16.03 3.99 -12.64
CA ALA A 181 -17.25 3.67 -11.93
C ALA A 181 -17.03 2.87 -10.62
N TRP A 182 -15.87 2.23 -10.48
CA TRP A 182 -15.48 1.47 -9.28
C TRP A 182 -14.83 2.35 -8.19
N MET A 183 -14.84 3.65 -8.35
CA MET A 183 -14.40 4.56 -7.29
C MET A 183 -15.56 4.84 -6.32
N ASP A 184 -15.25 5.06 -5.05
CA ASP A 184 -16.23 5.16 -3.96
C ASP A 184 -17.20 6.35 -4.09
N GLU A 185 -16.84 7.38 -4.84
CA GLU A 185 -17.72 8.54 -5.14
C GLU A 185 -18.21 8.55 -6.59
N GLY A 186 -17.87 7.50 -7.35
CA GLY A 186 -18.24 7.42 -8.75
C GLY A 186 -17.56 8.47 -9.63
N ILE A 187 -18.23 8.86 -10.72
CA ILE A 187 -17.69 9.81 -11.70
C ILE A 187 -18.39 11.16 -11.53
N VAL A 188 -17.60 12.21 -11.28
CA VAL A 188 -18.06 13.60 -11.27
C VAL A 188 -17.38 14.34 -12.42
N ARG A 189 -18.17 14.99 -13.28
CA ARG A 189 -17.69 15.73 -14.47
C ARG A 189 -16.78 14.91 -15.41
N GLY A 190 -17.02 13.60 -15.50
CA GLY A 190 -16.26 12.69 -16.35
C GLY A 190 -14.93 12.20 -15.77
N GLU A 191 -14.61 12.58 -14.54
CA GLU A 191 -13.43 12.11 -13.80
C GLU A 191 -13.84 11.45 -12.49
N ALA A 192 -12.99 10.58 -11.97
CA ALA A 192 -13.18 10.03 -10.63
C ALA A 192 -13.10 11.17 -9.61
N SER A 193 -14.20 11.40 -8.87
CA SER A 193 -14.28 12.47 -7.85
C SER A 193 -13.33 12.21 -6.68
N ASN A 194 -13.13 10.93 -6.38
CA ASN A 194 -12.25 10.44 -5.35
C ASN A 194 -11.51 9.22 -5.93
N ARG A 195 -10.27 9.00 -5.53
CA ARG A 195 -9.43 7.89 -6.02
C ARG A 195 -9.31 6.78 -4.97
N HIS A 196 -10.35 6.56 -4.21
CA HIS A 196 -10.56 5.41 -3.35
C HIS A 196 -11.48 4.39 -4.03
N PHE A 197 -11.38 3.14 -3.65
CA PHE A 197 -12.12 2.06 -4.26
C PHE A 197 -13.49 1.86 -3.63
N SER A 198 -14.46 1.47 -4.45
CA SER A 198 -15.73 0.90 -4.02
C SER A 198 -15.56 -0.53 -3.52
N ALA A 199 -16.60 -1.09 -2.89
CA ALA A 199 -16.62 -2.50 -2.49
C ALA A 199 -16.42 -3.43 -3.69
N GLU A 200 -17.04 -3.14 -4.82
CA GLU A 200 -16.91 -3.91 -6.07
C GLU A 200 -15.44 -3.94 -6.57
N ALA A 201 -14.74 -2.81 -6.48
CA ALA A 201 -13.32 -2.77 -6.85
C ALA A 201 -12.46 -3.62 -5.91
N TYR A 202 -12.73 -3.61 -4.61
CA TYR A 202 -12.03 -4.47 -3.66
C TYR A 202 -12.32 -5.95 -3.88
N GLU A 203 -13.56 -6.33 -4.17
CA GLU A 203 -13.93 -7.71 -4.53
C GLU A 203 -13.20 -8.17 -5.78
N TRP A 204 -13.08 -7.30 -6.78
CA TRP A 204 -12.38 -7.59 -8.02
C TRP A 204 -10.85 -7.71 -7.85
N LEU A 205 -10.26 -6.91 -6.96
CA LEU A 205 -8.82 -6.94 -6.64
C LEU A 205 -8.42 -8.13 -5.76
N MET A 206 -9.29 -8.55 -4.82
CA MET A 206 -8.97 -9.51 -3.79
C MET A 206 -8.37 -10.83 -4.32
N PRO A 207 -8.88 -11.48 -5.39
CA PRO A 207 -8.29 -12.72 -5.89
C PRO A 207 -6.83 -12.56 -6.39
N ARG A 208 -6.45 -11.38 -6.87
CA ARG A 208 -5.07 -11.10 -7.30
C ARG A 208 -4.11 -11.04 -6.12
N TYR A 209 -4.54 -10.37 -5.05
CA TYR A 209 -3.74 -10.24 -3.84
C TYR A 209 -3.69 -11.55 -3.05
N GLU A 210 -4.78 -12.30 -3.03
CA GLU A 210 -4.81 -13.67 -2.51
C GLU A 210 -3.74 -14.53 -3.20
N HIS A 211 -3.71 -14.49 -4.53
CA HIS A 211 -2.72 -15.24 -5.31
C HIS A 211 -1.28 -14.79 -5.04
N ALA A 212 -1.06 -13.47 -4.95
CA ALA A 212 0.25 -12.91 -4.66
C ALA A 212 0.75 -13.31 -3.26
N LEU A 213 -0.11 -13.31 -2.25
CA LEU A 213 0.22 -13.75 -0.89
C LEU A 213 0.44 -15.27 -0.82
N ALA A 214 -0.37 -16.06 -1.49
CA ALA A 214 -0.24 -17.50 -1.52
C ALA A 214 1.03 -17.98 -2.24
N ALA A 215 1.59 -17.16 -3.12
CA ALA A 215 2.81 -17.46 -3.86
C ALA A 215 4.11 -17.14 -3.08
N LEU A 216 4.02 -16.49 -1.92
CA LEU A 216 5.15 -16.25 -1.02
C LEU A 216 5.54 -17.55 -0.29
#